data_b91962a5d25bfed92712d24a53e73399
#
_entry.id   b91962a5d25bfed92712d24a53e73399
#
_cell.length_a   1.000
_cell.length_b   1.000
_cell.length_c   1.000
_cell.angle_alpha   90.00
_cell.angle_beta   90.00
_cell.angle_gamma   90.00
#
_symmetry.space_group_name_H-M   'P 1'
#
loop_
_entity.id
_entity.type
_entity.pdbx_description
1 polymer ?
#
loop_
_entity_poly.entity_id
_entity_poly.type
_entity_poly.pdbx_seq_one_letter_code
_entity_poly.pdbx_strand_id
1 'polypeptide(L)'
;GDHVLFMDLFSELINAIVSRDLMGALECGETIAALESREKQKAFCTFASECIRKIYMIQQNLPQIAQVSQEEQEFYSRMAACCGKSFCHRTVTNIEKVVAMIDRNVSSKILFCDLVNRMFLSL
;
A
#
# COMPACT_ATOMS: atom_id res chain seq x y z
N GLY A 1 -0.85 -9.17 -16.24
CA GLY A 1 0.43 -9.12 -15.62
C GLY A 1 0.41 -8.66 -14.18
N ASP A 2 1.59 -8.47 -13.64
CA ASP A 2 1.75 -8.10 -12.22
C ASP A 2 1.12 -6.75 -11.88
N HIS A 3 1.11 -5.82 -12.83
CA HIS A 3 0.50 -4.50 -12.59
C HIS A 3 -0.97 -4.62 -12.18
N VAL A 4 -1.75 -5.43 -12.90
CA VAL A 4 -3.19 -5.60 -12.61
C VAL A 4 -3.36 -6.27 -11.24
N LEU A 5 -2.60 -7.33 -10.98
CA LEU A 5 -2.65 -8.02 -9.70
C LEU A 5 -2.29 -7.08 -8.54
N PHE A 6 -1.20 -6.34 -8.67
CA PHE A 6 -0.73 -5.44 -7.62
C PHE A 6 -1.70 -4.27 -7.40
N MET A 7 -2.27 -3.75 -8.47
CA MET A 7 -3.27 -2.67 -8.35
C MET A 7 -4.52 -3.17 -7.62
N ASP A 8 -4.96 -4.40 -7.93
CA ASP A 8 -6.10 -5.01 -7.24
C ASP A 8 -5.80 -5.21 -5.75
N LEU A 9 -4.62 -5.76 -5.43
CA LEU A 9 -4.22 -5.96 -4.04
C LEU A 9 -4.10 -4.64 -3.29
N PHE A 10 -3.47 -3.64 -3.90
CA PHE A 10 -3.31 -2.34 -3.27
C PHE A 10 -4.65 -1.66 -3.04
N SER A 11 -5.53 -1.65 -4.06
CA SER A 11 -6.81 -0.97 -3.93
C SER A 11 -7.72 -1.64 -2.90
N GLU A 12 -7.74 -2.97 -2.84
CA GLU A 12 -8.47 -3.68 -1.80
C GLU A 12 -7.96 -3.34 -0.41
N LEU A 13 -6.64 -3.33 -0.24
CA LEU A 13 -6.02 -3.00 1.04
C LEU A 13 -6.35 -1.57 1.47
N ILE A 14 -6.10 -0.60 0.61
CA ILE A 14 -6.29 0.80 0.99
C ILE A 14 -7.78 1.13 1.22
N ASN A 15 -8.67 0.54 0.43
CA ASN A 15 -10.12 0.70 0.64
C ASN A 15 -10.54 0.15 2.01
N ALA A 16 -10.03 -1.02 2.39
CA ALA A 16 -10.30 -1.58 3.72
C ALA A 16 -9.78 -0.66 4.84
N ILE A 17 -8.57 -0.13 4.66
CA ILE A 17 -7.97 0.79 5.64
C ILE A 17 -8.84 2.04 5.82
N VAL A 18 -9.19 2.74 4.73
CA VAL A 18 -9.91 4.01 4.82
C VAL A 18 -11.37 3.81 5.27
N SER A 19 -11.95 2.63 5.04
CA SER A 19 -13.28 2.31 5.55
C SER A 19 -13.27 1.75 6.97
N ARG A 20 -12.09 1.65 7.60
CA ARG A 20 -11.91 1.14 8.96
C ARG A 20 -12.31 -0.33 9.11
N ASP A 21 -12.13 -1.10 8.03
CA ASP A 21 -12.36 -2.54 8.02
C ASP A 21 -11.06 -3.27 8.34
N LEU A 22 -10.77 -3.43 9.63
CA LEU A 22 -9.52 -4.08 10.07
C LEU A 22 -9.44 -5.53 9.60
N MET A 23 -10.53 -6.27 9.70
CA MET A 23 -10.53 -7.69 9.30
C MET A 23 -10.25 -7.83 7.80
N GLY A 24 -10.91 -7.02 6.97
CA GLY A 24 -10.65 -7.00 5.53
C GLY A 24 -9.22 -6.60 5.21
N ALA A 25 -8.68 -5.60 5.91
CA ALA A 25 -7.30 -5.18 5.72
C ALA A 25 -6.31 -6.29 6.09
N LEU A 26 -6.55 -7.00 7.20
CA LEU A 26 -5.69 -8.11 7.62
C LEU A 26 -5.75 -9.29 6.63
N GLU A 27 -6.92 -9.56 6.06
CA GLU A 27 -7.06 -10.56 5.00
C GLU A 27 -6.23 -10.19 3.77
N CYS A 28 -6.22 -8.91 3.39
CA CYS A 28 -5.35 -8.42 2.32
C CYS A 28 -3.87 -8.65 2.68
N GLY A 29 -3.49 -8.38 3.92
CA GLY A 29 -2.13 -8.62 4.39
C GLY A 29 -1.73 -10.09 4.26
N GLU A 30 -2.62 -11.01 4.60
CA GLU A 30 -2.38 -12.44 4.46
C GLU A 30 -2.24 -12.85 2.99
N THR A 31 -3.06 -12.28 2.11
CA THR A 31 -2.98 -12.54 0.67
C THR A 31 -1.64 -12.08 0.10
N ILE A 32 -1.19 -10.89 0.51
CA ILE A 32 0.12 -10.36 0.08
C ILE A 32 1.25 -11.25 0.59
N ALA A 33 1.17 -11.67 1.86
CA ALA A 33 2.16 -12.55 2.47
C ALA A 33 2.23 -13.92 1.76
N ALA A 34 1.15 -14.33 1.11
CA ALA A 34 1.07 -15.59 0.38
C ALA A 34 1.51 -15.48 -1.08
N LEU A 35 1.96 -14.31 -1.54
CA LEU A 35 2.56 -14.18 -2.87
C LEU A 35 3.71 -15.19 -3.00
N GLU A 36 3.86 -15.75 -4.20
CA GLU A 36 4.64 -16.96 -4.44
C GLU A 36 6.14 -16.88 -4.11
N SER A 37 6.70 -15.66 -3.99
CA SER A 37 8.13 -15.52 -3.70
C SER A 37 8.40 -14.22 -2.95
N ARG A 38 9.56 -14.17 -2.30
CA ARG A 38 10.06 -12.96 -1.66
C ARG A 38 10.24 -11.83 -2.67
N GLU A 39 10.66 -12.17 -3.90
CA GLU A 39 10.83 -11.20 -4.98
C GLU A 39 9.49 -10.56 -5.35
N LYS A 40 8.43 -11.36 -5.42
CA LYS A 40 7.09 -10.84 -5.69
C LYS A 40 6.60 -9.95 -4.54
N GLN A 41 6.87 -10.33 -3.30
CA GLN A 41 6.52 -9.53 -2.13
C GLN A 41 7.22 -8.17 -2.16
N LYS A 42 8.51 -8.15 -2.50
CA LYS A 42 9.27 -6.90 -2.63
C LYS A 42 8.74 -6.05 -3.78
N ALA A 43 8.44 -6.68 -4.91
CA ALA A 43 7.87 -5.99 -6.08
C ALA A 43 6.54 -5.34 -5.72
N PHE A 44 5.68 -6.04 -4.97
CA PHE A 44 4.45 -5.46 -4.48
C PHE A 44 4.73 -4.26 -3.57
N CYS A 45 5.68 -4.36 -2.67
CA CYS A 45 6.05 -3.27 -1.76
C CYS A 45 6.51 -2.02 -2.54
N THR A 46 7.33 -2.21 -3.57
CA THR A 46 7.76 -1.10 -4.44
C THR A 46 6.56 -0.47 -5.13
N PHE A 47 5.68 -1.30 -5.68
CA PHE A 47 4.45 -0.83 -6.33
C PHE A 47 3.58 -0.03 -5.36
N ALA A 48 3.34 -0.57 -4.17
CA ALA A 48 2.52 0.08 -3.16
C ALA A 48 3.10 1.43 -2.73
N SER A 49 4.42 1.51 -2.54
CA SER A 49 5.10 2.77 -2.20
C SER A 49 4.88 3.82 -3.28
N GLU A 50 4.96 3.43 -4.55
CA GLU A 50 4.71 4.35 -5.66
C GLU A 50 3.27 4.84 -5.68
N CYS A 51 2.30 3.95 -5.37
CA CYS A 51 0.89 4.35 -5.26
C CYS A 51 0.70 5.37 -4.13
N ILE A 52 1.30 5.13 -2.98
CA ILE A 52 1.21 6.06 -1.84
C ILE A 52 1.84 7.41 -2.20
N ARG A 53 2.97 7.41 -2.92
CA ARG A 53 3.60 8.64 -3.37
C ARG A 53 2.71 9.42 -4.33
N LYS A 54 2.00 8.75 -5.23
CA LYS A 54 1.02 9.39 -6.12
C LYS A 54 -0.08 10.07 -5.33
N ILE A 55 -0.59 9.39 -4.30
CA ILE A 55 -1.60 9.97 -3.40
C ILE A 55 -1.04 11.26 -2.77
N TYR A 56 0.18 11.19 -2.25
CA TYR A 56 0.82 12.35 -1.63
C TYR A 56 1.00 13.50 -2.62
N MET A 57 1.44 13.21 -3.85
CA MET A 57 1.62 14.24 -4.89
C MET A 57 0.31 14.95 -5.21
N ILE A 58 -0.79 14.21 -5.28
CA ILE A 58 -2.12 14.79 -5.50
C ILE A 58 -2.50 15.69 -4.34
N GLN A 59 -2.21 15.28 -3.10
CA GLN A 59 -2.42 16.11 -1.92
C GLN A 59 -1.64 17.42 -1.98
N GLN A 60 -0.48 17.41 -2.64
CA GLN A 60 0.36 18.60 -2.82
C GLN A 60 0.01 19.39 -4.09
N ASN A 61 -1.07 19.04 -4.77
CA ASN A 61 -1.50 19.69 -6.02
C ASN A 61 -0.47 19.52 -7.16
N LEU A 62 0.14 18.33 -7.25
CA LEU A 62 1.11 17.98 -8.30
C LEU A 62 0.63 16.79 -9.14
N PRO A 63 -0.65 16.76 -9.60
CA PRO A 63 -1.19 15.58 -10.26
C PRO A 63 -0.50 15.24 -11.59
N GLN A 64 0.03 16.25 -12.30
CA GLN A 64 0.76 16.02 -13.55
C GLN A 64 2.08 15.29 -13.33
N ILE A 65 2.67 15.39 -12.14
CA ILE A 65 3.90 14.66 -11.78
C ILE A 65 3.57 13.25 -11.34
N ALA A 66 2.40 13.05 -10.75
CA ALA A 66 1.96 11.74 -10.27
C ALA A 66 1.76 10.73 -11.41
N GLN A 67 1.50 11.18 -12.64
CA GLN A 67 1.37 10.34 -13.84
C GLN A 67 0.35 9.21 -13.67
N VAL A 68 -0.81 9.55 -13.13
CA VAL A 68 -1.91 8.58 -13.00
C VAL A 68 -2.69 8.50 -14.31
N SER A 69 -3.16 7.29 -14.65
CA SER A 69 -4.06 7.12 -15.78
C SER A 69 -5.40 7.78 -15.48
N GLN A 70 -6.16 8.10 -16.53
CA GLN A 70 -7.48 8.69 -16.37
C GLN A 70 -8.43 7.77 -15.59
N GLU A 71 -8.31 6.46 -15.80
CA GLU A 71 -9.13 5.47 -15.11
C GLU A 71 -8.82 5.42 -13.61
N GLU A 72 -7.57 5.64 -13.23
CA GLU A 72 -7.14 5.60 -11.84
C GLU A 72 -7.30 6.94 -11.13
N GLN A 73 -7.51 8.01 -11.87
CA GLN A 73 -7.52 9.37 -11.32
C GLN A 73 -8.58 9.54 -10.23
N GLU A 74 -9.77 9.00 -10.44
CA GLU A 74 -10.84 9.08 -9.46
C GLU A 74 -10.46 8.36 -8.17
N PHE A 75 -9.87 7.17 -8.30
CA PHE A 75 -9.42 6.40 -7.15
C PHE A 75 -8.37 7.18 -6.34
N TYR A 76 -7.33 7.69 -7.01
CA TYR A 76 -6.26 8.41 -6.32
C TYR A 76 -6.75 9.72 -5.70
N SER A 77 -7.66 10.43 -6.37
CA SER A 77 -8.25 11.66 -5.83
C SER A 77 -9.04 11.39 -4.56
N ARG A 78 -9.81 10.29 -4.55
CA ARG A 78 -10.56 9.87 -3.36
C ARG A 78 -9.62 9.50 -2.22
N MET A 79 -8.56 8.76 -2.52
CA MET A 79 -7.58 8.38 -1.49
C MET A 79 -6.83 9.60 -0.95
N ALA A 80 -6.51 10.56 -1.82
CA ALA A 80 -5.88 11.82 -1.40
C ALA A 80 -6.75 12.61 -0.42
N ALA A 81 -8.07 12.51 -0.55
CA ALA A 81 -9.00 13.15 0.37
C ALA A 81 -9.15 12.37 1.69
N CYS A 82 -9.01 11.05 1.64
CA CYS A 82 -9.22 10.18 2.81
C CYS A 82 -7.96 9.98 3.65
N CYS A 83 -6.78 10.00 3.04
CA CYS A 83 -5.51 9.74 3.72
C CYS A 83 -4.83 11.05 4.09
N GLY A 84 -4.27 11.13 5.29
CA GLY A 84 -3.49 12.29 5.70
C GLY A 84 -2.07 12.25 5.16
N LYS A 85 -1.39 13.40 5.17
CA LYS A 85 0.03 13.47 4.79
C LYS A 85 0.90 12.60 5.69
N SER A 86 0.60 12.59 6.98
CA SER A 86 1.29 11.77 7.97
C SER A 86 1.14 10.29 7.65
N PHE A 87 -0.05 9.87 7.24
CA PHE A 87 -0.30 8.49 6.81
C PHE A 87 0.62 8.11 5.65
N CYS A 88 0.69 8.96 4.62
CA CYS A 88 1.53 8.68 3.45
C CYS A 88 3.00 8.50 3.82
N HIS A 89 3.55 9.42 4.61
CA HIS A 89 4.94 9.35 5.05
C HIS A 89 5.22 8.11 5.89
N ARG A 90 4.37 7.83 6.86
CA ARG A 90 4.55 6.67 7.75
C ARG A 90 4.43 5.37 6.99
N THR A 91 3.48 5.29 6.06
CA THR A 91 3.26 4.07 5.30
C THR A 91 4.42 3.76 4.38
N VAL A 92 4.97 4.75 3.67
CA VAL A 92 6.17 4.54 2.85
C VAL A 92 7.34 4.06 3.72
N THR A 93 7.55 4.69 4.86
CA THR A 93 8.62 4.29 5.79
C THR A 93 8.42 2.85 6.28
N ASN A 94 7.19 2.49 6.63
CA ASN A 94 6.87 1.14 7.10
C ASN A 94 7.03 0.10 5.99
N ILE A 95 6.67 0.43 4.75
CA ILE A 95 6.88 -0.45 3.60
C ILE A 95 8.39 -0.69 3.39
N GLU A 96 9.21 0.35 3.48
CA GLU A 96 10.66 0.24 3.35
C GLU A 96 11.25 -0.71 4.42
N LYS A 97 10.73 -0.64 5.64
CA LYS A 97 11.13 -1.56 6.70
C LYS A 97 10.77 -3.00 6.39
N VAL A 98 9.59 -3.24 5.82
CA VAL A 98 9.17 -4.58 5.40
C VAL A 98 10.15 -5.12 4.36
N VAL A 99 10.47 -4.32 3.33
CA VAL A 99 11.42 -4.73 2.28
C VAL A 99 12.76 -5.12 2.89
N ALA A 100 13.25 -4.35 3.85
CA ALA A 100 14.52 -4.64 4.51
C ALA A 100 14.49 -5.95 5.31
N MET A 101 13.31 -6.38 5.76
CA MET A 101 13.15 -7.55 6.61
C MET A 101 12.75 -8.83 5.86
N ILE A 102 12.29 -8.71 4.61
CA ILE A 102 11.77 -9.85 3.85
C ILE A 102 12.80 -10.99 3.70
N ASP A 103 14.07 -10.66 3.48
CA ASP A 103 15.12 -11.65 3.27
C ASP A 103 15.70 -12.21 4.58
N ARG A 104 15.21 -11.75 5.71
CA ARG A 104 15.62 -12.27 7.01
C ARG A 104 14.62 -13.37 7.42
N ASN A 105 14.98 -14.18 8.39
CA ASN A 105 14.14 -15.29 8.83
C ASN A 105 12.94 -14.81 9.65
N VAL A 106 12.17 -13.89 9.07
CA VAL A 106 10.94 -13.37 9.66
C VAL A 106 9.76 -13.85 8.82
N SER A 107 8.70 -14.30 9.48
CA SER A 107 7.48 -14.73 8.80
C SER A 107 6.90 -13.61 7.95
N SER A 108 6.65 -13.89 6.66
CA SER A 108 5.98 -12.94 5.77
C SER A 108 4.61 -12.54 6.31
N LYS A 109 3.87 -13.48 6.88
CA LYS A 109 2.57 -13.20 7.49
C LYS A 109 2.70 -12.18 8.61
N ILE A 110 3.68 -12.34 9.48
CA ILE A 110 3.93 -11.38 10.57
C ILE A 110 4.29 -10.00 10.01
N LEU A 111 5.18 -9.95 9.03
CA LEU A 111 5.62 -8.69 8.43
C LEU A 111 4.46 -7.92 7.81
N PHE A 112 3.63 -8.59 7.00
CA PHE A 112 2.55 -7.91 6.30
C PHE A 112 1.36 -7.61 7.20
N CYS A 113 1.06 -8.46 8.18
CA CYS A 113 0.02 -8.16 9.16
C CYS A 113 0.43 -6.98 10.06
N ASP A 114 1.72 -6.90 10.42
CA ASP A 114 2.23 -5.75 11.17
C ASP A 114 2.14 -4.46 10.33
N LEU A 115 2.51 -4.54 9.05
CA LEU A 115 2.39 -3.39 8.14
C LEU A 115 0.94 -2.88 8.08
N VAL A 116 -0.01 -3.80 7.86
CA VAL A 116 -1.44 -3.46 7.80
C VAL A 116 -1.89 -2.79 9.08
N ASN A 117 -1.48 -3.33 10.23
CA ASN A 117 -1.85 -2.79 11.53
C ASN A 117 -1.33 -1.36 11.71
N ARG A 118 -0.07 -1.13 11.30
CA ARG A 118 0.54 0.21 11.37
C ARG A 118 -0.14 1.20 10.42
N MET A 119 -0.52 0.75 9.22
CA MET A 119 -1.28 1.58 8.29
C MET A 119 -2.62 1.97 8.91
N PHE A 120 -3.33 1.02 9.48
CA PHE A 120 -4.62 1.25 10.13
C PHE A 120 -4.50 2.28 11.26
N LEU A 121 -3.46 2.16 12.07
CA LEU A 121 -3.23 3.07 13.19
C LEU A 121 -2.72 4.45 12.77
N SER A 122 -2.19 4.57 11.56
CA SER A 122 -1.62 5.83 11.05
C SER A 122 -2.64 6.69 10.33
N LEU A 123 -3.82 6.17 10.09
CA LEU A 123 -4.84 6.86 9.30
C LEU A 123 -5.43 8.10 10.00
#